data_e1fb35483c3903e926b0dc5021c70e1c
#
_entry.id   e1fb35483c3903e926b0dc5021c70e1c
#
_cell.length_a   1.000
_cell.length_b   1.000
_cell.length_c   1.000
_cell.angle_alpha   90.00
_cell.angle_beta   90.00
_cell.angle_gamma   90.00
#
_symmetry.space_group_name_H-M   'P 1'
#
loop_
_entity.id
_entity.type
_entity.pdbx_description
1 polymer ?
#
loop_
_entity_poly.entity_id
_entity_poly.type
_entity_poly.pdbx_seq_one_letter_code
_entity_poly.pdbx_strand_id
1 'polypeptide(L)'
;MAQPFTIEPDPNTLDHPPAFLANGGAVGKLLLSLDAASSPLGPPDAWSASLKTTMATLLPAKAQIVLFWGAEFVALYNDAYAPSIGDKHPRALGRPAIENWRELWDDLEPLLRGVYETGETFAAKDRPFYIERHGRGETVYFDVSYSAVRETDGSVGGVLCIVTETTERVRFERRQAFLLELGQTLPSLADPLEIEATALRRLGEELGASRIFFGEDNGDGMTFQVHRDYLHDGRSAVGRHRYLSFGATLSGELHAGRSVAREDLAGERGMSLDEAASRARLGLGATLHVPV
;
A
#
# COMPACT_ATOMS: atom_id res chain seq x y z
N MET A 1 53.54 33.01 25.08
CA MET A 1 52.09 33.03 25.14
C MET A 1 51.60 33.16 23.71
N ALA A 2 51.19 32.04 23.10
CA ALA A 2 50.59 32.04 21.77
C ALA A 2 49.07 32.16 21.92
N GLN A 3 48.46 33.13 21.25
CA GLN A 3 47.01 33.30 21.25
C GLN A 3 46.35 32.19 20.42
N PRO A 4 45.19 31.68 20.82
CA PRO A 4 44.46 30.69 20.04
C PRO A 4 43.88 31.36 18.78
N PHE A 5 44.15 30.77 17.61
CA PHE A 5 43.52 31.11 16.34
C PHE A 5 42.03 30.68 16.43
N THR A 6 41.18 31.65 16.58
CA THR A 6 39.71 31.43 16.40
C THR A 6 39.43 31.63 14.93
N ILE A 7 39.11 30.55 14.22
CA ILE A 7 38.56 30.63 12.87
C ILE A 7 37.10 31.04 13.04
N GLU A 8 36.78 32.31 12.78
CA GLU A 8 35.39 32.72 12.60
C GLU A 8 34.86 32.05 11.32
N PRO A 9 33.69 31.41 11.34
CA PRO A 9 33.09 30.87 10.14
C PRO A 9 32.79 32.02 9.18
N ASP A 10 33.18 31.86 7.91
CA ASP A 10 32.93 32.81 6.83
C ASP A 10 31.36 33.02 6.72
N PRO A 11 30.87 34.26 6.95
CA PRO A 11 29.45 34.56 6.86
C PRO A 11 28.85 34.38 5.46
N ASN A 12 29.68 34.06 4.44
CA ASN A 12 29.23 33.84 3.07
C ASN A 12 28.91 32.37 2.75
N THR A 13 29.08 31.44 3.71
CA THR A 13 28.79 30.01 3.51
C THR A 13 27.34 29.63 3.74
N LEU A 14 26.47 30.57 4.13
CA LEU A 14 25.04 30.26 4.51
C LEU A 14 23.99 30.62 3.46
N ASP A 15 24.37 31.20 2.30
CA ASP A 15 23.37 31.77 1.39
C ASP A 15 23.03 30.93 0.13
N HIS A 16 23.79 29.88 -0.19
CA HIS A 16 23.44 29.04 -1.33
C HIS A 16 23.42 27.56 -0.97
N PRO A 17 22.30 26.85 -1.20
CA PRO A 17 22.25 25.42 -1.00
C PRO A 17 23.31 24.73 -1.87
N PRO A 18 23.91 23.60 -1.43
CA PRO A 18 24.87 22.84 -2.24
C PRO A 18 24.30 22.61 -3.64
N ALA A 19 25.12 22.83 -4.68
CA ALA A 19 24.66 22.81 -6.06
C ALA A 19 23.93 21.52 -6.48
N PHE A 20 24.30 20.38 -5.86
CA PHE A 20 23.65 19.09 -6.13
C PHE A 20 22.25 18.96 -5.51
N LEU A 21 21.85 19.84 -4.58
CA LEU A 21 20.51 19.94 -4.03
C LEU A 21 19.67 21.04 -4.71
N ALA A 22 20.29 21.86 -5.55
CA ALA A 22 19.58 22.84 -6.36
C ALA A 22 18.55 22.11 -7.26
N ASN A 23 17.35 22.61 -7.40
CA ASN A 23 16.23 21.98 -8.12
C ASN A 23 15.70 20.67 -7.50
N GLY A 24 16.07 20.35 -6.24
CA GLY A 24 15.65 19.14 -5.55
C GLY A 24 14.21 19.13 -5.02
N GLY A 25 13.40 20.14 -5.36
CA GLY A 25 12.00 20.22 -4.96
C GLY A 25 11.79 20.36 -3.45
N ALA A 26 10.70 19.79 -2.95
CA ALA A 26 10.40 19.80 -1.51
C ALA A 26 11.36 18.91 -0.73
N VAL A 27 11.68 17.72 -1.26
CA VAL A 27 12.64 16.80 -0.63
C VAL A 27 14.02 17.38 -0.56
N GLY A 28 14.50 18.09 -1.62
CA GLY A 28 15.78 18.79 -1.58
C GLY A 28 15.86 19.84 -0.46
N LYS A 29 14.76 20.57 -0.22
CA LYS A 29 14.68 21.53 0.89
C LYS A 29 14.68 20.84 2.26
N LEU A 30 13.99 19.71 2.38
CA LEU A 30 14.00 18.90 3.60
C LEU A 30 15.41 18.39 3.93
N LEU A 31 16.17 17.92 2.93
CA LEU A 31 17.56 17.48 3.12
C LEU A 31 18.45 18.59 3.70
N LEU A 32 18.23 19.84 3.32
CA LEU A 32 18.96 20.98 3.88
C LEU A 32 18.59 21.27 5.35
N SER A 33 17.39 20.93 5.77
CA SER A 33 16.89 21.15 7.12
C SER A 33 17.09 19.93 8.05
N LEU A 34 17.54 18.79 7.52
CA LEU A 34 17.81 17.61 8.34
C LEU A 34 18.98 17.89 9.29
N ASP A 35 18.77 17.54 10.56
CA ASP A 35 19.86 17.50 11.51
C ASP A 35 20.88 16.43 11.09
N ALA A 36 22.08 16.89 10.75
CA ALA A 36 23.19 16.04 10.32
C ALA A 36 23.55 14.95 11.36
N ALA A 37 23.29 15.21 12.64
CA ALA A 37 23.50 14.24 13.73
C ALA A 37 22.44 13.13 13.73
N SER A 38 21.31 13.32 13.08
CA SER A 38 20.21 12.36 13.01
C SER A 38 20.35 11.37 11.86
N SER A 39 21.25 11.59 10.90
CA SER A 39 21.48 10.70 9.75
C SER A 39 22.86 10.03 9.83
N PRO A 40 22.96 8.73 9.59
CA PRO A 40 24.24 8.03 9.48
C PRO A 40 25.15 8.59 8.37
N LEU A 41 24.62 9.32 7.41
CA LEU A 41 25.36 9.92 6.30
C LEU A 41 26.07 11.22 6.68
N GLY A 42 25.75 11.79 7.85
CA GLY A 42 26.27 13.09 8.24
C GLY A 42 25.79 14.24 7.33
N PRO A 43 26.46 15.41 7.40
CA PRO A 43 26.04 16.59 6.64
C PRO A 43 26.24 16.37 5.13
N PRO A 44 25.36 16.91 4.28
CA PRO A 44 25.43 16.74 2.82
C PRO A 44 26.76 17.17 2.19
N ASP A 45 27.45 18.13 2.78
CA ASP A 45 28.76 18.59 2.29
C ASP A 45 29.86 17.53 2.43
N ALA A 46 29.71 16.61 3.38
CA ALA A 46 30.64 15.51 3.61
C ALA A 46 30.36 14.27 2.73
N TRP A 47 29.25 14.25 1.98
CA TRP A 47 28.91 13.11 1.15
C TRP A 47 29.94 12.87 0.03
N SER A 48 30.06 11.60 -0.39
CA SER A 48 30.93 11.23 -1.51
C SER A 48 30.56 11.93 -2.82
N ALA A 49 31.46 12.01 -3.76
CA ALA A 49 31.19 12.58 -5.08
C ALA A 49 30.13 11.76 -5.83
N SER A 50 30.15 10.42 -5.69
CA SER A 50 29.18 9.52 -6.29
C SER A 50 27.78 9.76 -5.73
N LEU A 51 27.65 9.89 -4.40
CA LEU A 51 26.36 10.19 -3.76
C LEU A 51 25.83 11.56 -4.21
N LYS A 52 26.65 12.60 -4.17
CA LYS A 52 26.28 13.95 -4.61
C LYS A 52 25.78 13.97 -6.07
N THR A 53 26.49 13.28 -6.98
CA THR A 53 26.13 13.20 -8.39
C THR A 53 24.82 12.45 -8.59
N THR A 54 24.63 11.33 -7.87
CA THR A 54 23.40 10.56 -7.91
C THR A 54 22.22 11.39 -7.40
N MET A 55 22.40 12.12 -6.30
CA MET A 55 21.35 13.00 -5.76
C MET A 55 21.00 14.14 -6.72
N ALA A 56 22.01 14.79 -7.35
CA ALA A 56 21.76 15.81 -8.37
C ALA A 56 20.90 15.30 -9.55
N THR A 57 21.00 14.02 -9.86
CA THR A 57 20.24 13.37 -10.94
C THR A 57 18.84 12.94 -10.47
N LEU A 58 18.74 12.29 -9.31
CA LEU A 58 17.47 11.72 -8.88
C LEU A 58 16.48 12.76 -8.37
N LEU A 59 16.95 13.83 -7.67
CA LEU A 59 16.04 14.80 -7.06
C LEU A 59 15.11 15.50 -8.05
N PRO A 60 15.58 16.03 -9.20
CA PRO A 60 14.69 16.68 -10.19
C PRO A 60 13.91 15.70 -11.07
N ALA A 61 14.21 14.40 -10.99
CA ALA A 61 13.59 13.39 -11.84
C ALA A 61 12.08 13.28 -11.58
N LYS A 62 11.31 12.99 -12.65
CA LYS A 62 9.86 12.76 -12.56
C LYS A 62 9.49 11.31 -12.33
N ALA A 63 10.44 10.39 -12.54
CA ALA A 63 10.29 8.99 -12.14
C ALA A 63 10.33 8.86 -10.62
N GLN A 64 9.63 7.88 -10.07
CA GLN A 64 9.68 7.54 -8.65
C GLN A 64 11.02 6.86 -8.36
N ILE A 65 11.90 7.56 -7.66
CA ILE A 65 13.26 7.09 -7.39
C ILE A 65 13.56 7.16 -5.90
N VAL A 66 14.04 6.04 -5.36
CA VAL A 66 14.65 5.96 -4.03
C VAL A 66 16.06 5.37 -4.15
N LEU A 67 16.99 5.95 -3.43
CA LEU A 67 18.35 5.49 -3.28
C LEU A 67 18.55 5.00 -1.85
N PHE A 68 19.00 3.77 -1.70
CA PHE A 68 19.41 3.20 -0.41
C PHE A 68 20.92 3.20 -0.33
N TRP A 69 21.50 4.07 0.52
CA TRP A 69 22.94 4.32 0.56
C TRP A 69 23.61 3.65 1.75
N GLY A 70 24.80 3.07 1.49
CA GLY A 70 25.64 2.43 2.49
C GLY A 70 25.10 1.10 3.00
N ALA A 71 25.83 0.50 3.94
CA ALA A 71 25.52 -0.81 4.51
C ALA A 71 24.22 -0.81 5.34
N GLU A 72 23.82 0.35 5.85
CA GLU A 72 22.57 0.54 6.62
C GLU A 72 21.37 0.89 5.73
N PHE A 73 21.57 0.96 4.42
CA PHE A 73 20.53 1.30 3.45
C PHE A 73 19.76 2.58 3.82
N VAL A 74 20.51 3.67 4.03
CA VAL A 74 19.90 4.97 4.34
C VAL A 74 19.09 5.46 3.16
N ALA A 75 17.81 5.74 3.39
CA ALA A 75 16.85 6.09 2.33
C ALA A 75 16.96 7.57 1.93
N LEU A 76 17.21 7.81 0.66
CA LEU A 76 17.18 9.12 0.00
C LEU A 76 16.26 9.01 -1.22
N TYR A 77 15.35 9.95 -1.41
CA TYR A 77 14.37 9.84 -2.50
C TYR A 77 13.97 11.21 -3.04
N ASN A 78 13.20 11.22 -4.12
CA ASN A 78 12.69 12.44 -4.74
C ASN A 78 11.23 12.71 -4.43
N ASP A 79 10.73 13.90 -4.83
CA ASP A 79 9.35 14.30 -4.66
C ASP A 79 8.36 13.35 -5.35
N ALA A 80 8.75 12.73 -6.48
CA ALA A 80 7.90 11.80 -7.19
C ALA A 80 7.69 10.47 -6.43
N TYR A 81 8.68 10.05 -5.62
CA TYR A 81 8.59 8.84 -4.80
C TYR A 81 7.83 9.05 -3.48
N ALA A 82 7.89 10.26 -2.90
CA ALA A 82 7.31 10.55 -1.59
C ALA A 82 5.84 10.10 -1.42
N PRO A 83 4.93 10.28 -2.41
CA PRO A 83 3.56 9.79 -2.30
C PRO A 83 3.44 8.26 -2.16
N SER A 84 4.34 7.49 -2.76
CA SER A 84 4.30 6.01 -2.74
C SER A 84 4.49 5.44 -1.33
N ILE A 85 5.12 6.18 -0.42
CA ILE A 85 5.38 5.78 0.95
C ILE A 85 4.44 6.42 1.98
N GLY A 86 3.56 7.32 1.54
CA GLY A 86 2.53 7.94 2.39
C GLY A 86 3.09 8.55 3.68
N ASP A 87 2.54 8.15 4.83
CA ASP A 87 2.87 8.71 6.16
C ASP A 87 4.32 8.46 6.61
N LYS A 88 5.10 7.66 5.88
CA LYS A 88 6.52 7.50 6.14
C LYS A 88 7.32 8.74 5.73
N HIS A 89 6.83 9.50 4.73
CA HIS A 89 7.38 10.80 4.39
C HIS A 89 6.89 11.85 5.41
N PRO A 90 7.74 12.78 5.93
CA PRO A 90 9.16 12.96 5.61
C PRO A 90 10.13 12.18 6.50
N ARG A 91 9.65 11.47 7.53
CA ARG A 91 10.49 10.85 8.59
C ARG A 91 11.49 9.80 8.06
N ALA A 92 11.20 9.17 6.92
CA ALA A 92 12.06 8.15 6.32
C ALA A 92 13.31 8.74 5.63
N LEU A 93 13.28 10.05 5.31
CA LEU A 93 14.38 10.70 4.59
C LEU A 93 15.64 10.78 5.43
N GLY A 94 16.75 10.27 4.90
CA GLY A 94 18.04 10.27 5.58
C GLY A 94 18.15 9.26 6.73
N ARG A 95 17.21 8.30 6.83
CA ARG A 95 17.19 7.29 7.91
C ARG A 95 17.43 5.89 7.35
N PRO A 96 17.95 4.95 8.15
CA PRO A 96 18.04 3.54 7.77
C PRO A 96 16.67 3.00 7.35
N ALA A 97 16.63 2.28 6.23
CA ALA A 97 15.38 1.80 5.64
C ALA A 97 14.57 0.91 6.61
N ILE A 98 15.23 0.04 7.36
CA ILE A 98 14.58 -0.84 8.33
C ILE A 98 13.71 -0.11 9.35
N GLU A 99 14.00 1.15 9.67
CA GLU A 99 13.20 1.93 10.62
C GLU A 99 11.79 2.27 10.09
N ASN A 100 11.66 2.37 8.76
CA ASN A 100 10.45 2.86 8.11
C ASN A 100 9.77 1.85 7.17
N TRP A 101 10.45 0.76 6.79
CA TRP A 101 9.91 -0.32 5.95
C TRP A 101 9.92 -1.67 6.66
N ARG A 102 9.73 -1.67 7.97
CA ARG A 102 9.79 -2.88 8.80
C ARG A 102 8.79 -3.95 8.36
N GLU A 103 7.59 -3.54 7.92
CA GLU A 103 6.52 -4.43 7.48
C GLU A 103 6.84 -5.22 6.21
N LEU A 104 7.75 -4.69 5.38
CA LEU A 104 8.17 -5.37 4.14
C LEU A 104 9.68 -5.68 4.13
N TRP A 105 10.35 -5.56 5.27
CA TRP A 105 11.80 -5.68 5.34
C TRP A 105 12.32 -7.05 4.91
N ASP A 106 11.60 -8.11 5.26
CA ASP A 106 11.95 -9.49 4.88
C ASP A 106 11.92 -9.70 3.34
N ASP A 107 11.12 -8.91 2.62
CA ASP A 107 11.06 -8.93 1.15
C ASP A 107 12.06 -7.95 0.52
N LEU A 108 12.27 -6.77 1.12
CA LEU A 108 13.05 -5.69 0.56
C LEU A 108 14.56 -5.89 0.79
N GLU A 109 14.96 -6.25 2.01
CA GLU A 109 16.37 -6.37 2.38
C GLU A 109 17.15 -7.35 1.50
N PRO A 110 16.66 -8.58 1.22
CA PRO A 110 17.37 -9.50 0.34
C PRO A 110 17.61 -8.95 -1.07
N LEU A 111 16.69 -8.14 -1.59
CA LEU A 111 16.83 -7.52 -2.91
C LEU A 111 17.91 -6.43 -2.89
N LEU A 112 17.88 -5.56 -1.88
CA LEU A 112 18.88 -4.51 -1.71
C LEU A 112 20.26 -5.12 -1.46
N ARG A 113 20.33 -6.11 -0.59
CA ARG A 113 21.59 -6.80 -0.22
C ARG A 113 22.19 -7.52 -1.43
N GLY A 114 21.36 -8.24 -2.20
CA GLY A 114 21.81 -8.92 -3.41
C GLY A 114 22.47 -7.95 -4.40
N VAL A 115 21.82 -6.81 -4.68
CA VAL A 115 22.39 -5.78 -5.58
C VAL A 115 23.63 -5.12 -4.97
N TYR A 116 23.61 -4.85 -3.66
CA TYR A 116 24.73 -4.21 -2.96
C TYR A 116 26.00 -5.07 -2.95
N GLU A 117 25.85 -6.37 -2.73
CA GLU A 117 26.99 -7.32 -2.63
C GLU A 117 27.52 -7.76 -4.00
N THR A 118 26.63 -7.98 -4.97
CA THR A 118 27.03 -8.50 -6.28
C THR A 118 27.27 -7.39 -7.31
N GLY A 119 26.62 -6.25 -7.16
CA GLY A 119 26.57 -5.20 -8.18
C GLY A 119 25.70 -5.54 -9.38
N GLU A 120 24.98 -6.67 -9.36
CA GLU A 120 24.05 -7.08 -10.41
C GLU A 120 22.71 -6.39 -10.28
N THR A 121 22.11 -5.98 -11.39
CA THR A 121 20.81 -5.32 -11.40
C THR A 121 19.69 -6.33 -11.18
N PHE A 122 18.76 -6.01 -10.28
CA PHE A 122 17.49 -6.75 -10.14
C PHE A 122 16.37 -5.96 -10.82
N ALA A 123 15.51 -6.64 -11.57
CA ALA A 123 14.31 -6.03 -12.14
C ALA A 123 13.12 -7.01 -12.09
N ALA A 124 11.93 -6.48 -11.84
CA ALA A 124 10.69 -7.25 -11.86
C ALA A 124 9.52 -6.36 -12.29
N LYS A 125 8.51 -6.98 -12.92
CA LYS A 125 7.24 -6.34 -13.25
C LYS A 125 6.15 -6.80 -12.30
N ASP A 126 5.27 -5.87 -11.94
CA ASP A 126 4.10 -6.14 -11.09
C ASP A 126 4.44 -6.92 -9.82
N ARG A 127 5.61 -6.64 -9.25
CA ARG A 127 6.02 -7.29 -8.01
C ARG A 127 5.12 -6.82 -6.87
N PRO A 128 4.47 -7.72 -6.13
CA PRO A 128 3.67 -7.37 -4.98
C PRO A 128 4.56 -7.01 -3.78
N PHE A 129 4.16 -5.98 -3.04
CA PHE A 129 4.68 -5.65 -1.72
C PHE A 129 3.53 -5.37 -0.77
N TYR A 130 3.63 -5.83 0.48
CA TYR A 130 2.74 -5.41 1.53
C TYR A 130 3.31 -4.15 2.18
N ILE A 131 2.58 -3.03 2.09
CA ILE A 131 3.02 -1.72 2.59
C ILE A 131 1.97 -1.16 3.54
N GLU A 132 2.43 -0.66 4.69
CA GLU A 132 1.59 0.11 5.60
C GLU A 132 1.73 1.60 5.27
N ARG A 133 0.65 2.19 4.75
CA ARG A 133 0.56 3.63 4.45
C ARG A 133 -0.86 4.14 4.65
N HIS A 134 -1.02 5.42 4.97
CA HIS A 134 -2.33 6.04 5.23
C HIS A 134 -3.13 5.33 6.32
N GLY A 135 -2.42 4.81 7.36
CA GLY A 135 -3.02 4.08 8.46
C GLY A 135 -3.58 2.70 8.11
N ARG A 136 -3.26 2.15 6.93
CA ARG A 136 -3.72 0.83 6.46
C ARG A 136 -2.57 0.04 5.87
N GLY A 137 -2.63 -1.30 6.08
CA GLY A 137 -1.81 -2.23 5.34
C GLY A 137 -2.51 -2.63 4.03
N GLU A 138 -1.79 -2.58 2.91
CA GLU A 138 -2.31 -2.99 1.61
C GLU A 138 -1.24 -3.67 0.76
N THR A 139 -1.68 -4.58 -0.10
CA THR A 139 -0.82 -5.12 -1.16
C THR A 139 -0.85 -4.18 -2.35
N VAL A 140 0.32 -3.67 -2.71
CA VAL A 140 0.56 -2.80 -3.86
C VAL A 140 1.52 -3.48 -4.82
N TYR A 141 1.46 -3.09 -6.08
CA TYR A 141 2.28 -3.67 -7.15
C TYR A 141 3.18 -2.61 -7.75
N PHE A 142 4.44 -2.99 -7.97
CA PHE A 142 5.43 -2.12 -8.60
C PHE A 142 6.17 -2.81 -9.73
N ASP A 143 6.40 -2.09 -10.81
CA ASP A 143 7.53 -2.35 -11.68
C ASP A 143 8.76 -1.78 -10.99
N VAL A 144 9.80 -2.60 -10.83
CA VAL A 144 11.01 -2.22 -10.09
C VAL A 144 12.27 -2.49 -10.90
N SER A 145 13.25 -1.59 -10.76
CA SER A 145 14.61 -1.78 -11.25
C SER A 145 15.58 -1.28 -10.18
N TYR A 146 16.38 -2.18 -9.62
CA TYR A 146 17.37 -1.92 -8.58
C TYR A 146 18.77 -2.08 -9.15
N SER A 147 19.56 -1.01 -9.14
CA SER A 147 20.89 -0.96 -9.76
C SER A 147 21.92 -0.46 -8.79
N ALA A 148 23.11 -1.02 -8.84
CA ALA A 148 24.22 -0.60 -7.99
C ALA A 148 24.73 0.78 -8.41
N VAL A 149 24.87 1.68 -7.43
CA VAL A 149 25.63 2.93 -7.58
C VAL A 149 27.03 2.68 -7.03
N ARG A 150 28.03 2.93 -7.87
CA ARG A 150 29.43 2.67 -7.50
C ARG A 150 30.14 3.92 -7.03
N GLU A 151 30.99 3.74 -6.05
CA GLU A 151 31.99 4.73 -5.64
C GLU A 151 33.15 4.81 -6.65
N THR A 152 33.97 5.83 -6.52
CA THR A 152 35.11 6.07 -7.43
C THR A 152 36.19 4.98 -7.39
N ASP A 153 36.23 4.19 -6.32
CA ASP A 153 37.12 3.02 -6.18
C ASP A 153 36.53 1.73 -6.76
N GLY A 154 35.28 1.80 -7.32
CA GLY A 154 34.56 0.68 -7.91
C GLY A 154 33.70 -0.12 -6.92
N SER A 155 33.78 0.13 -5.63
CA SER A 155 32.91 -0.48 -4.64
C SER A 155 31.44 -0.02 -4.82
N VAL A 156 30.49 -0.81 -4.34
CA VAL A 156 29.08 -0.40 -4.37
C VAL A 156 28.81 0.49 -3.16
N GLY A 157 28.45 1.76 -3.42
CA GLY A 157 28.10 2.74 -2.39
C GLY A 157 26.63 2.68 -2.00
N GLY A 158 25.75 2.23 -2.90
CA GLY A 158 24.32 2.16 -2.64
C GLY A 158 23.53 1.49 -3.76
N VAL A 159 22.22 1.38 -3.58
CA VAL A 159 21.28 0.78 -4.53
C VAL A 159 20.27 1.83 -4.97
N LEU A 160 20.28 2.18 -6.25
CA LEU A 160 19.30 3.06 -6.87
C LEU A 160 18.09 2.24 -7.32
N CYS A 161 16.92 2.58 -6.80
CA CYS A 161 15.67 1.94 -7.13
C CYS A 161 14.79 2.90 -7.92
N ILE A 162 14.52 2.55 -9.18
CA ILE A 162 13.50 3.21 -10.00
C ILE A 162 12.27 2.33 -9.92
N VAL A 163 11.16 2.91 -9.49
CA VAL A 163 9.91 2.16 -9.30
C VAL A 163 8.76 2.87 -10.00
N THR A 164 7.76 2.09 -10.37
CA THR A 164 6.49 2.62 -10.89
C THR A 164 5.37 1.83 -10.23
N GLU A 165 4.49 2.50 -9.51
CA GLU A 165 3.34 1.83 -8.92
C GLU A 165 2.35 1.42 -10.01
N THR A 166 2.03 0.14 -10.08
CA THR A 166 1.15 -0.48 -11.09
C THR A 166 -0.13 -1.05 -10.48
N THR A 167 -0.39 -0.76 -9.22
CA THR A 167 -1.51 -1.30 -8.43
C THR A 167 -2.86 -1.16 -9.13
N GLU A 168 -3.19 0.06 -9.60
CA GLU A 168 -4.46 0.32 -10.27
C GLU A 168 -4.59 -0.47 -11.58
N ARG A 169 -3.50 -0.56 -12.37
CA ARG A 169 -3.47 -1.35 -13.59
C ARG A 169 -3.71 -2.83 -13.30
N VAL A 170 -2.96 -3.41 -12.36
CA VAL A 170 -3.09 -4.83 -11.99
C VAL A 170 -4.50 -5.13 -11.46
N ARG A 171 -5.04 -4.26 -10.60
CA ARG A 171 -6.41 -4.41 -10.09
C ARG A 171 -7.44 -4.33 -11.22
N PHE A 172 -7.27 -3.40 -12.15
CA PHE A 172 -8.15 -3.26 -13.31
C PHE A 172 -8.10 -4.50 -14.22
N GLU A 173 -6.90 -4.97 -14.57
CA GLU A 173 -6.72 -6.16 -15.42
C GLU A 173 -7.33 -7.42 -14.77
N ARG A 174 -7.11 -7.62 -13.47
CA ARG A 174 -7.73 -8.73 -12.72
C ARG A 174 -9.25 -8.64 -12.72
N ARG A 175 -9.79 -7.46 -12.47
CA ARG A 175 -11.24 -7.25 -12.51
C ARG A 175 -11.81 -7.53 -13.90
N GLN A 176 -11.15 -7.09 -14.97
CA GLN A 176 -11.60 -7.36 -16.34
C GLN A 176 -11.56 -8.85 -16.66
N ALA A 177 -10.48 -9.54 -16.29
CA ALA A 177 -10.35 -10.98 -16.47
C ALA A 177 -11.47 -11.75 -15.74
N PHE A 178 -11.74 -11.36 -14.48
CA PHE A 178 -12.83 -11.94 -13.68
C PHE A 178 -14.20 -11.74 -14.31
N LEU A 179 -14.52 -10.52 -14.76
CA LEU A 179 -15.80 -10.23 -15.41
C LEU A 179 -15.98 -10.98 -16.74
N LEU A 180 -14.90 -11.10 -17.52
CA LEU A 180 -14.92 -11.88 -18.76
C LEU A 180 -15.17 -13.37 -18.49
N GLU A 181 -14.49 -13.93 -17.50
CA GLU A 181 -14.68 -15.31 -17.10
C GLU A 181 -16.12 -15.59 -16.62
N LEU A 182 -16.69 -14.72 -15.78
CA LEU A 182 -18.09 -14.82 -15.37
C LEU A 182 -19.04 -14.75 -16.58
N GLY A 183 -18.80 -13.78 -17.48
CA GLY A 183 -19.61 -13.59 -18.69
C GLY A 183 -19.55 -14.78 -19.65
N GLN A 184 -18.50 -15.60 -19.62
CA GLN A 184 -18.38 -16.83 -20.40
C GLN A 184 -18.98 -18.04 -19.67
N THR A 185 -18.83 -18.11 -18.35
CA THR A 185 -19.22 -19.27 -17.54
C THR A 185 -20.71 -19.30 -17.27
N LEU A 186 -21.30 -18.18 -16.77
CA LEU A 186 -22.70 -18.18 -16.32
C LEU A 186 -23.71 -18.46 -17.44
N PRO A 187 -23.59 -17.92 -18.69
CA PRO A 187 -24.52 -18.22 -19.76
C PRO A 187 -24.53 -19.68 -20.23
N SER A 188 -23.47 -20.44 -19.90
CA SER A 188 -23.41 -21.86 -20.24
C SER A 188 -24.22 -22.76 -19.31
N LEU A 189 -24.68 -22.22 -18.17
CA LEU A 189 -25.45 -22.92 -17.17
C LEU A 189 -26.94 -22.74 -17.46
N ALA A 190 -27.75 -23.81 -17.33
CA ALA A 190 -29.19 -23.78 -17.59
C ALA A 190 -30.03 -23.67 -16.31
N ASP A 191 -29.52 -24.13 -15.18
CA ASP A 191 -30.22 -24.11 -13.90
C ASP A 191 -29.96 -22.79 -13.17
N PRO A 192 -30.98 -21.98 -12.85
CA PRO A 192 -30.82 -20.75 -12.08
C PRO A 192 -30.10 -20.92 -10.74
N LEU A 193 -30.31 -22.05 -10.06
CA LEU A 193 -29.65 -22.34 -8.79
C LEU A 193 -28.18 -22.67 -8.98
N GLU A 194 -27.79 -23.26 -10.12
CA GLU A 194 -26.40 -23.51 -10.48
C GLU A 194 -25.70 -22.21 -10.87
N ILE A 195 -26.39 -21.31 -11.58
CA ILE A 195 -25.91 -19.96 -11.92
C ILE A 195 -25.62 -19.20 -10.63
N GLU A 196 -26.57 -19.15 -9.69
CA GLU A 196 -26.40 -18.47 -8.40
C GLU A 196 -25.21 -19.05 -7.62
N ALA A 197 -25.16 -20.38 -7.44
CA ALA A 197 -24.09 -21.03 -6.69
C ALA A 197 -22.70 -20.75 -7.30
N THR A 198 -22.61 -20.77 -8.64
CA THR A 198 -21.36 -20.50 -9.35
C THR A 198 -20.94 -19.04 -9.20
N ALA A 199 -21.87 -18.10 -9.35
CA ALA A 199 -21.60 -16.67 -9.18
C ALA A 199 -21.15 -16.36 -7.76
N LEU A 200 -21.84 -16.86 -6.74
CA LEU A 200 -21.50 -16.66 -5.32
C LEU A 200 -20.10 -17.22 -4.99
N ARG A 201 -19.80 -18.42 -5.47
CA ARG A 201 -18.50 -19.06 -5.26
C ARG A 201 -17.36 -18.26 -5.91
N ARG A 202 -17.50 -17.92 -7.20
CA ARG A 202 -16.47 -17.17 -7.94
C ARG A 202 -16.24 -15.79 -7.34
N LEU A 203 -17.32 -15.10 -6.95
CA LEU A 203 -17.22 -13.80 -6.31
C LEU A 203 -16.56 -13.92 -4.91
N GLY A 204 -16.86 -14.97 -4.17
CA GLY A 204 -16.27 -15.24 -2.86
C GLY A 204 -14.77 -15.48 -2.93
N GLU A 205 -14.35 -16.30 -3.90
CA GLU A 205 -12.94 -16.58 -4.18
C GLU A 205 -12.18 -15.30 -4.58
N GLU A 206 -12.75 -14.50 -5.50
CA GLU A 206 -12.14 -13.26 -6.00
C GLU A 206 -11.99 -12.19 -4.92
N LEU A 207 -13.00 -12.03 -4.07
CA LEU A 207 -13.00 -11.03 -2.99
C LEU A 207 -12.28 -11.50 -1.71
N GLY A 208 -11.92 -12.79 -1.62
CA GLY A 208 -11.41 -13.38 -0.39
C GLY A 208 -12.44 -13.28 0.76
N ALA A 209 -13.74 -13.28 0.43
CA ALA A 209 -14.79 -13.12 1.41
C ALA A 209 -15.01 -14.43 2.18
N SER A 210 -15.24 -14.33 3.49
CA SER A 210 -15.60 -15.49 4.30
C SER A 210 -16.99 -16.04 3.95
N ARG A 211 -17.89 -15.18 3.44
CA ARG A 211 -19.25 -15.55 3.03
C ARG A 211 -19.80 -14.57 2.01
N ILE A 212 -20.54 -15.11 1.02
CA ILE A 212 -21.39 -14.34 0.11
C ILE A 212 -22.73 -15.06 -0.05
N PHE A 213 -23.80 -14.32 -0.07
CA PHE A 213 -25.13 -14.85 -0.38
C PHE A 213 -25.98 -13.82 -1.13
N PHE A 214 -26.94 -14.32 -1.86
CA PHE A 214 -28.03 -13.54 -2.44
C PHE A 214 -29.25 -13.63 -1.52
N GLY A 215 -29.82 -12.50 -1.16
CA GLY A 215 -31.01 -12.39 -0.33
C GLY A 215 -32.20 -11.96 -1.18
N GLU A 216 -33.16 -12.87 -1.45
CA GLU A 216 -34.38 -12.58 -2.18
C GLU A 216 -35.42 -11.96 -1.24
N ASP A 217 -35.91 -10.75 -1.56
CA ASP A 217 -36.93 -10.07 -0.77
C ASP A 217 -38.24 -10.87 -0.81
N ASN A 218 -38.87 -11.13 0.34
CA ASN A 218 -40.12 -11.86 0.42
C ASN A 218 -41.35 -11.00 0.09
N GLY A 219 -41.19 -9.73 -0.26
CA GLY A 219 -42.25 -8.79 -0.57
C GLY A 219 -43.05 -8.30 0.64
N ASP A 220 -42.62 -8.63 1.86
CA ASP A 220 -43.25 -8.19 3.11
C ASP A 220 -42.59 -6.91 3.69
N GLY A 221 -41.53 -6.43 3.04
CA GLY A 221 -40.71 -5.27 3.47
C GLY A 221 -39.94 -5.50 4.77
N MET A 222 -39.97 -6.71 5.32
CA MET A 222 -39.35 -7.04 6.62
C MET A 222 -38.35 -8.18 6.55
N THR A 223 -38.52 -9.11 5.59
CA THR A 223 -37.72 -10.34 5.54
C THR A 223 -37.23 -10.65 4.14
N PHE A 224 -36.14 -11.39 4.08
CA PHE A 224 -35.55 -11.94 2.86
C PHE A 224 -35.18 -13.41 3.05
N GLN A 225 -35.14 -14.16 1.96
CA GLN A 225 -34.75 -15.56 1.90
C GLN A 225 -33.37 -15.71 1.30
N VAL A 226 -32.51 -16.47 1.95
CA VAL A 226 -31.25 -16.96 1.41
C VAL A 226 -31.36 -18.41 1.04
N HIS A 227 -31.29 -18.72 -0.26
CA HIS A 227 -31.42 -20.09 -0.76
C HIS A 227 -30.10 -20.83 -0.72
N ARG A 228 -28.99 -20.11 -1.02
CA ARG A 228 -27.62 -20.63 -1.05
C ARG A 228 -26.65 -19.56 -0.57
N ASP A 229 -25.51 -20.01 -0.09
CA ASP A 229 -24.39 -19.14 0.20
C ASP A 229 -23.06 -19.78 -0.26
N TYR A 230 -22.10 -18.94 -0.57
CA TYR A 230 -20.68 -19.29 -0.55
C TYR A 230 -20.18 -19.14 0.87
N LEU A 231 -19.49 -20.16 1.36
CA LEU A 231 -18.93 -20.20 2.71
C LEU A 231 -17.50 -20.71 2.65
N HIS A 232 -16.54 -19.85 2.98
CA HIS A 232 -15.14 -20.23 3.16
C HIS A 232 -14.92 -20.68 4.61
N ASP A 233 -15.52 -19.96 5.57
CA ASP A 233 -15.42 -20.26 7.00
C ASP A 233 -16.68 -19.81 7.76
N GLY A 234 -16.96 -20.46 8.88
CA GLY A 234 -18.03 -20.11 9.79
C GLY A 234 -19.36 -20.86 9.57
N ARG A 235 -20.48 -20.17 9.73
CA ARG A 235 -21.83 -20.76 9.66
C ARG A 235 -22.59 -20.27 8.44
N SER A 236 -23.33 -21.18 7.80
CA SER A 236 -24.21 -20.86 6.67
C SER A 236 -25.27 -19.82 7.05
N ALA A 237 -25.56 -18.94 6.09
CA ALA A 237 -26.63 -17.96 6.15
C ALA A 237 -27.93 -18.46 5.47
N VAL A 238 -27.96 -19.69 4.98
CA VAL A 238 -29.16 -20.24 4.34
C VAL A 238 -30.34 -20.20 5.30
N GLY A 239 -31.51 -19.68 4.82
CA GLY A 239 -32.73 -19.54 5.60
C GLY A 239 -33.37 -18.17 5.47
N ARG A 240 -34.45 -17.96 6.25
CA ARG A 240 -35.17 -16.70 6.30
C ARG A 240 -34.57 -15.75 7.34
N HIS A 241 -34.37 -14.51 6.94
CA HIS A 241 -33.78 -13.47 7.77
C HIS A 241 -34.66 -12.23 7.83
N ARG A 242 -34.54 -11.46 8.90
CA ARG A 242 -35.12 -10.13 9.01
C ARG A 242 -34.09 -9.07 8.63
N TYR A 243 -34.50 -8.06 7.87
CA TYR A 243 -33.57 -6.92 7.57
C TYR A 243 -33.04 -6.26 8.83
N LEU A 244 -33.89 -6.10 9.86
CA LEU A 244 -33.48 -5.52 11.16
C LEU A 244 -32.35 -6.29 11.84
N SER A 245 -32.16 -7.57 11.53
CA SER A 245 -31.08 -8.37 12.08
C SER A 245 -29.70 -8.07 11.45
N PHE A 246 -29.66 -7.20 10.45
CA PHE A 246 -28.44 -6.73 9.80
C PHE A 246 -28.26 -5.21 9.89
N GLY A 247 -29.19 -4.49 10.50
CA GLY A 247 -29.14 -3.06 10.72
C GLY A 247 -30.49 -2.38 10.46
N ALA A 248 -30.87 -1.48 11.37
CA ALA A 248 -32.19 -0.84 11.32
C ALA A 248 -32.45 -0.04 10.03
N THR A 249 -31.39 0.51 9.42
CA THR A 249 -31.47 1.33 8.21
C THR A 249 -31.27 0.52 6.93
N LEU A 250 -30.83 -0.74 7.03
CA LEU A 250 -30.41 -1.53 5.86
C LEU A 250 -31.52 -1.66 4.82
N SER A 251 -32.71 -2.04 5.24
CA SER A 251 -33.86 -2.21 4.33
C SER A 251 -34.14 -0.93 3.54
N GLY A 252 -34.19 0.23 4.23
CA GLY A 252 -34.44 1.52 3.58
C GLY A 252 -33.35 1.90 2.57
N GLU A 253 -32.08 1.65 2.89
CA GLU A 253 -30.96 1.95 2.00
C GLU A 253 -30.99 1.05 0.74
N LEU A 254 -31.21 -0.25 0.92
CA LEU A 254 -31.29 -1.20 -0.20
C LEU A 254 -32.49 -0.91 -1.11
N HIS A 255 -33.68 -0.62 -0.55
CA HIS A 255 -34.83 -0.22 -1.36
C HIS A 255 -34.65 1.11 -2.09
N ALA A 256 -33.79 1.98 -1.58
CA ALA A 256 -33.39 3.22 -2.24
C ALA A 256 -32.26 3.01 -3.29
N GLY A 257 -31.84 1.77 -3.56
CA GLY A 257 -30.79 1.43 -4.51
C GLY A 257 -29.38 1.80 -4.00
N ARG A 258 -29.18 1.95 -2.70
CA ARG A 258 -27.89 2.32 -2.13
C ARG A 258 -27.22 1.14 -1.45
N SER A 259 -25.92 0.96 -1.75
CA SER A 259 -25.08 -0.03 -1.06
C SER A 259 -24.74 0.43 0.35
N VAL A 260 -24.64 -0.53 1.29
CA VAL A 260 -24.28 -0.30 2.69
C VAL A 260 -23.02 -1.10 3.01
N ALA A 261 -21.93 -0.40 3.36
CA ALA A 261 -20.71 -1.00 3.84
C ALA A 261 -20.53 -0.71 5.34
N ARG A 262 -20.12 -1.74 6.08
CA ARG A 262 -19.80 -1.65 7.51
C ARG A 262 -18.43 -2.31 7.73
N GLU A 263 -17.42 -1.52 8.04
CA GLU A 263 -16.01 -1.97 8.04
C GLU A 263 -15.63 -2.71 9.33
N ASP A 264 -16.20 -2.31 10.49
CA ASP A 264 -15.91 -2.93 11.80
C ASP A 264 -17.16 -3.01 12.65
N LEU A 265 -17.86 -4.12 12.55
CA LEU A 265 -19.05 -4.40 13.39
C LEU A 265 -18.68 -4.61 14.87
N ALA A 266 -17.40 -4.90 15.18
CA ALA A 266 -16.97 -5.09 16.56
C ALA A 266 -16.91 -3.77 17.33
N GLY A 267 -16.50 -2.70 16.64
CA GLY A 267 -16.39 -1.35 17.21
C GLY A 267 -17.69 -0.55 17.18
N GLU A 268 -18.74 -1.00 16.48
CA GLU A 268 -19.99 -0.25 16.36
C GLU A 268 -20.75 -0.15 17.69
N ARG A 269 -21.15 1.08 18.04
CA ARG A 269 -21.97 1.38 19.21
C ARG A 269 -23.43 1.53 18.80
N GLY A 270 -24.33 1.10 19.68
CA GLY A 270 -25.78 1.27 19.45
C GLY A 270 -26.44 0.16 18.62
N MET A 271 -25.75 -0.96 18.42
CA MET A 271 -26.30 -2.15 17.77
C MET A 271 -27.48 -2.71 18.58
N SER A 272 -28.56 -3.09 17.90
CA SER A 272 -29.69 -3.73 18.55
C SER A 272 -29.34 -5.16 19.02
N LEU A 273 -30.14 -5.71 19.93
CA LEU A 273 -29.93 -7.08 20.40
C LEU A 273 -30.04 -8.10 19.24
N ASP A 274 -30.96 -7.87 18.30
CA ASP A 274 -31.14 -8.72 17.12
C ASP A 274 -29.93 -8.68 16.19
N GLU A 275 -29.36 -7.49 15.96
CA GLU A 275 -28.12 -7.33 15.19
C GLU A 275 -26.94 -8.02 15.87
N ALA A 276 -26.78 -7.80 17.19
CA ALA A 276 -25.71 -8.43 17.96
C ALA A 276 -25.79 -9.97 17.93
N ALA A 277 -27.01 -10.51 18.05
CA ALA A 277 -27.26 -11.95 17.97
C ALA A 277 -26.96 -12.51 16.57
N SER A 278 -27.38 -11.82 15.50
CA SER A 278 -27.07 -12.22 14.11
C SER A 278 -25.58 -12.15 13.80
N ARG A 279 -24.90 -11.09 14.23
CA ARG A 279 -23.46 -10.95 14.14
C ARG A 279 -22.74 -12.12 14.80
N ALA A 280 -23.09 -12.41 16.07
CA ALA A 280 -22.46 -13.50 16.82
C ALA A 280 -22.75 -14.87 16.17
N ARG A 281 -23.98 -15.09 15.70
CA ARG A 281 -24.41 -16.34 15.06
C ARG A 281 -23.68 -16.58 13.75
N LEU A 282 -23.51 -15.54 12.94
CA LEU A 282 -22.92 -15.63 11.60
C LEU A 282 -21.40 -15.29 11.60
N GLY A 283 -20.85 -14.83 12.71
CA GLY A 283 -19.43 -14.46 12.80
C GLY A 283 -19.08 -13.26 11.93
N LEU A 284 -19.94 -12.22 11.88
CA LEU A 284 -19.75 -11.06 11.01
C LEU A 284 -18.75 -10.06 11.64
N GLY A 285 -17.66 -9.78 10.94
CA GLY A 285 -16.67 -8.74 11.30
C GLY A 285 -16.88 -7.46 10.50
N ALA A 286 -17.08 -7.60 9.18
CA ALA A 286 -17.42 -6.53 8.25
C ALA A 286 -18.49 -7.02 7.28
N THR A 287 -19.29 -6.10 6.72
CA THR A 287 -20.32 -6.47 5.74
C THR A 287 -20.42 -5.43 4.62
N LEU A 288 -20.69 -5.92 3.41
CA LEU A 288 -21.09 -5.11 2.27
C LEU A 288 -22.42 -5.65 1.73
N HIS A 289 -23.43 -4.80 1.70
CA HIS A 289 -24.73 -5.09 1.14
C HIS A 289 -24.94 -4.26 -0.12
N VAL A 290 -25.28 -4.91 -1.22
CA VAL A 290 -25.47 -4.29 -2.54
C VAL A 290 -26.86 -4.66 -3.04
N PRO A 291 -27.71 -3.67 -3.39
CA PRO A 291 -29.00 -3.94 -4.03
C PRO A 291 -28.78 -4.42 -5.46
N VAL A 292 -29.55 -5.40 -5.91
CA VAL A 292 -29.50 -6.02 -7.25
C VAL A 292 -30.86 -5.92 -7.90
#